data_76c56b4d95df4edc78fa44cac3b8c65e
#
_entry.id   76c56b4d95df4edc78fa44cac3b8c65e
#
_cell.length_a   1.000
_cell.length_b   1.000
_cell.length_c   1.000
_cell.angle_alpha   90.00
_cell.angle_beta   90.00
_cell.angle_gamma   90.00
#
_symmetry.space_group_name_H-M   'P 1'
#
loop_
_entity.id
_entity.type
_entity.pdbx_description
1 polymer ?
#
loop_
_entity_poly.entity_id
_entity_poly.type
_entity_poly.pdbx_seq_one_letter_code
_entity_poly.pdbx_strand_id
1 'polypeptide(L)'
;MSTTDMKDVVREKYAQAALRAGTTKGCGCGCDPKLSDPVTRNLYDAAQIGALPEKAVLASLGCGNPTALAELKPGETVLDLGSGGGIDVLLSARRVGPTGKAYGLDMTDEMLALARENQQKAGVANVEFLKGEIEAIPLPDNSVDVIISNCVINLSGDKDKVFREAFRVLKPGGRFAVSDIVTRGDIPADIRKNLLLWAGCLAGALEDKDYTAKLAAAGFTDIGIEVTRVHKAEEAREWFKEIGVDFDKVAKQIDGKTVSAFIRATKPRGCC
;
A
#
# COMPACT_ATOMS: atom_id res chain seq x y z
N MET A 1 -11.77 -16.41 13.27
CA MET A 1 -10.75 -15.41 13.56
C MET A 1 -11.43 -14.06 13.47
N SER A 2 -11.29 -13.21 14.48
CA SER A 2 -11.93 -11.88 14.43
C SER A 2 -11.11 -10.91 13.59
N THR A 3 -11.76 -9.92 12.99
CA THR A 3 -11.09 -8.82 12.27
C THR A 3 -10.17 -8.03 13.20
N THR A 4 -10.44 -8.01 14.50
CA THR A 4 -9.63 -7.37 15.53
C THR A 4 -8.28 -8.06 15.68
N ASP A 5 -8.25 -9.40 15.75
CA ASP A 5 -6.99 -10.16 15.88
C ASP A 5 -6.05 -9.91 14.70
N MET A 6 -6.58 -9.80 13.47
CA MET A 6 -5.78 -9.52 12.28
C MET A 6 -5.18 -8.10 12.29
N LYS A 7 -5.96 -7.10 12.68
CA LYS A 7 -5.47 -5.71 12.77
C LYS A 7 -4.34 -5.57 13.80
N ASP A 8 -4.44 -6.24 14.93
CA ASP A 8 -3.41 -6.17 15.98
C ASP A 8 -2.09 -6.79 15.51
N VAL A 9 -2.12 -7.94 14.83
CA VAL A 9 -0.91 -8.56 14.24
C VAL A 9 -0.28 -7.65 13.17
N VAL A 10 -1.08 -7.05 12.30
CA VAL A 10 -0.60 -6.11 11.29
C VAL A 10 0.03 -4.89 11.96
N ARG A 11 -0.67 -4.27 12.93
CA ARG A 11 -0.18 -3.09 13.66
C ARG A 11 1.17 -3.36 14.32
N GLU A 12 1.32 -4.48 15.03
CA GLU A 12 2.56 -4.85 15.70
C GLU A 12 3.72 -5.05 14.71
N LYS A 13 3.48 -5.79 13.61
CA LYS A 13 4.50 -6.00 12.57
C LYS A 13 5.01 -4.68 11.99
N TYR A 14 4.11 -3.76 11.66
CA TYR A 14 4.47 -2.48 11.05
C TYR A 14 5.12 -1.52 12.06
N ALA A 15 4.66 -1.51 13.32
CA ALA A 15 5.34 -0.77 14.40
C ALA A 15 6.79 -1.22 14.58
N GLN A 16 7.03 -2.52 14.60
CA GLN A 16 8.40 -3.07 14.67
C GLN A 16 9.25 -2.71 13.45
N ALA A 17 8.66 -2.69 12.24
CA ALA A 17 9.36 -2.27 11.03
C ALA A 17 9.79 -0.78 11.11
N ALA A 18 8.93 0.10 11.61
CA ALA A 18 9.24 1.52 11.83
C ALA A 18 10.40 1.70 12.81
N LEU A 19 10.38 0.98 13.94
CA LEU A 19 11.43 1.04 14.96
C LEU A 19 12.79 0.56 14.41
N ARG A 20 12.81 -0.50 13.60
CA ARG A 20 14.03 -0.99 12.94
C ARG A 20 14.61 0.05 11.97
N ALA A 21 13.79 0.64 11.13
CA ALA A 21 14.21 1.71 10.20
C ALA A 21 14.74 2.94 10.96
N GLY A 22 14.21 3.23 12.16
CA GLY A 22 14.67 4.30 13.03
C GLY A 22 16.06 4.07 13.63
N THR A 23 16.47 2.81 13.87
CA THR A 23 17.71 2.45 14.58
C THR A 23 18.90 2.16 13.68
N THR A 24 18.73 1.95 12.38
CA THR A 24 19.84 1.78 11.44
C THR A 24 20.62 3.09 11.32
N LYS A 25 21.72 3.19 12.07
CA LYS A 25 22.78 4.18 11.81
C LYS A 25 23.42 3.80 10.47
N GLY A 26 23.42 4.73 9.52
CA GLY A 26 24.06 4.55 8.23
C GLY A 26 25.50 4.07 8.37
N CYS A 27 25.75 2.78 8.24
CA CYS A 27 27.02 2.25 7.79
C CYS A 27 26.95 2.23 6.28
N GLY A 28 27.65 3.15 5.66
CA GLY A 28 27.78 3.22 4.20
C GLY A 28 28.57 2.05 3.64
N CYS A 29 27.94 0.90 3.51
CA CYS A 29 28.25 -0.19 2.59
C CYS A 29 27.23 -1.32 2.75
N GLY A 30 26.43 -1.54 1.70
CA GLY A 30 25.74 -2.80 1.48
C GLY A 30 24.53 -3.03 2.38
N CYS A 31 23.36 -2.60 1.92
CA CYS A 31 22.11 -3.20 2.37
C CYS A 31 22.28 -4.72 2.31
N ASP A 32 22.08 -5.41 3.43
CA ASP A 32 22.09 -6.87 3.44
C ASP A 32 20.92 -7.34 2.52
N PRO A 33 21.22 -7.94 1.35
CA PRO A 33 20.18 -8.35 0.41
C PRO A 33 19.35 -9.51 0.95
N LYS A 34 19.67 -10.05 2.12
CA LYS A 34 19.01 -11.19 2.74
C LYS A 34 17.74 -10.84 3.52
N LEU A 35 17.47 -9.56 3.82
CA LEU A 35 16.34 -9.13 4.63
C LEU A 35 15.22 -8.43 3.84
N SER A 36 15.28 -8.31 2.53
CA SER A 36 14.25 -7.68 1.73
C SER A 36 13.26 -8.72 1.21
N ASP A 37 11.99 -8.55 1.57
CA ASP A 37 10.85 -9.20 0.97
C ASP A 37 10.96 -9.15 -0.57
N PRO A 38 10.85 -10.28 -1.28
CA PRO A 38 10.98 -10.35 -2.73
C PRO A 38 9.99 -9.46 -3.49
N VAL A 39 8.88 -9.07 -2.84
CA VAL A 39 7.84 -8.21 -3.42
C VAL A 39 8.28 -6.74 -3.46
N THR A 40 9.07 -6.27 -2.50
CA THR A 40 9.37 -4.83 -2.30
C THR A 40 10.61 -4.31 -3.02
N ARG A 41 11.32 -5.16 -3.79
CA ARG A 41 12.58 -4.76 -4.46
C ARG A 41 12.33 -3.94 -5.73
N ASN A 42 13.17 -2.89 -5.94
CA ASN A 42 13.24 -2.10 -7.18
C ASN A 42 11.94 -1.39 -7.59
N LEU A 43 11.17 -0.89 -6.63
CA LEU A 43 9.88 -0.24 -6.89
C LEU A 43 10.01 1.22 -7.34
N TYR A 44 11.09 1.89 -6.96
CA TYR A 44 11.32 3.31 -7.22
C TYR A 44 12.62 3.48 -8.01
N ASP A 45 12.66 4.42 -8.94
CA ASP A 45 13.88 4.74 -9.69
C ASP A 45 14.92 5.49 -8.84
N ALA A 46 16.18 5.52 -9.30
CA ALA A 46 17.28 6.13 -8.57
C ALA A 46 17.08 7.64 -8.32
N ALA A 47 16.37 8.34 -9.22
CA ALA A 47 16.10 9.77 -9.06
C ALA A 47 15.02 9.99 -7.97
N GLN A 48 14.03 9.11 -7.90
CA GLN A 48 13.01 9.15 -6.85
C GLN A 48 13.62 8.85 -5.47
N ILE A 49 14.47 7.79 -5.38
CA ILE A 49 15.15 7.41 -4.14
C ILE A 49 16.14 8.49 -3.69
N GLY A 50 16.97 9.02 -4.60
CA GLY A 50 17.97 10.04 -4.29
C GLY A 50 17.38 11.37 -3.79
N ALA A 51 16.10 11.60 -4.02
CA ALA A 51 15.40 12.79 -3.57
C ALA A 51 14.72 12.61 -2.19
N LEU A 52 14.76 11.41 -1.58
CA LEU A 52 14.04 11.07 -0.34
C LEU A 52 14.99 10.71 0.80
N PRO A 53 14.59 10.91 2.06
CA PRO A 53 15.32 10.39 3.21
C PRO A 53 15.46 8.86 3.14
N GLU A 54 16.67 8.34 3.38
CA GLU A 54 16.97 6.90 3.35
C GLU A 54 16.01 6.07 4.21
N LYS A 55 15.64 6.57 5.40
CA LYS A 55 14.70 5.91 6.30
C LYS A 55 13.29 5.74 5.71
N ALA A 56 12.84 6.65 4.85
CA ALA A 56 11.57 6.51 4.14
C ALA A 56 11.61 5.33 3.19
N VAL A 57 12.71 5.16 2.47
CA VAL A 57 12.94 4.05 1.53
C VAL A 57 13.02 2.71 2.27
N LEU A 58 13.78 2.66 3.39
CA LEU A 58 13.95 1.44 4.20
C LEU A 58 12.66 0.97 4.88
N ALA A 59 11.74 1.88 5.18
CA ALA A 59 10.44 1.56 5.77
C ALA A 59 9.35 1.21 4.74
N SER A 60 9.67 1.25 3.43
CA SER A 60 8.71 0.91 2.37
C SER A 60 8.53 -0.60 2.29
N LEU A 61 7.29 -1.06 2.46
CA LEU A 61 6.86 -2.46 2.37
C LEU A 61 5.82 -2.67 1.25
N GLY A 62 5.80 -1.79 0.25
CA GLY A 62 4.86 -1.83 -0.86
C GLY A 62 5.22 -2.85 -1.94
N CYS A 63 4.33 -3.04 -2.89
CA CYS A 63 4.48 -3.96 -4.03
C CYS A 63 4.47 -3.27 -5.40
N GLY A 64 4.46 -1.94 -5.41
CA GLY A 64 4.43 -1.13 -6.64
C GLY A 64 4.82 0.33 -6.39
N ASN A 65 4.68 1.14 -7.44
CA ASN A 65 4.89 2.59 -7.39
C ASN A 65 3.61 3.32 -7.82
N PRO A 66 2.63 3.45 -6.91
CA PRO A 66 1.34 4.04 -7.25
C PRO A 66 1.47 5.52 -7.65
N THR A 67 2.45 6.24 -7.13
CA THR A 67 2.65 7.67 -7.46
C THR A 67 3.10 7.87 -8.91
N ALA A 68 3.85 6.92 -9.48
CA ALA A 68 4.25 6.97 -10.88
C ALA A 68 3.06 6.70 -11.81
N LEU A 69 2.18 5.79 -11.40
CA LEU A 69 1.07 5.28 -12.22
C LEU A 69 -0.21 6.12 -12.07
N ALA A 70 -0.36 6.87 -10.98
CA ALA A 70 -1.54 7.69 -10.69
C ALA A 70 -1.65 8.97 -11.54
N GLU A 71 -0.61 9.33 -12.32
CA GLU A 71 -0.58 10.54 -13.16
C GLU A 71 -0.99 11.81 -12.40
N LEU A 72 -0.36 12.05 -11.24
CA LEU A 72 -0.67 13.19 -10.38
C LEU A 72 -0.41 14.52 -11.09
N LYS A 73 -1.36 15.46 -10.94
CA LYS A 73 -1.34 16.78 -11.59
C LYS A 73 -1.06 17.89 -10.56
N PRO A 74 -0.39 18.97 -10.97
CA PRO A 74 -0.21 20.14 -10.11
C PRO A 74 -1.54 20.64 -9.54
N GLY A 75 -1.55 20.96 -8.24
CA GLY A 75 -2.72 21.47 -7.53
C GLY A 75 -3.68 20.42 -6.99
N GLU A 76 -3.48 19.13 -7.30
CA GLU A 76 -4.36 18.05 -6.77
C GLU A 76 -4.13 17.80 -5.28
N THR A 77 -5.18 17.35 -4.62
CA THR A 77 -5.15 16.82 -3.25
C THR A 77 -5.10 15.29 -3.33
N VAL A 78 -4.04 14.70 -2.77
CA VAL A 78 -3.79 13.24 -2.79
C VAL A 78 -3.93 12.69 -1.38
N LEU A 79 -4.52 11.50 -1.25
CA LEU A 79 -4.56 10.72 -0.02
C LEU A 79 -3.87 9.37 -0.26
N ASP A 80 -2.87 9.07 0.58
CA ASP A 80 -2.21 7.78 0.63
C ASP A 80 -2.77 6.95 1.78
N LEU A 81 -3.36 5.79 1.47
CA LEU A 81 -3.93 4.86 2.44
C LEU A 81 -2.85 3.90 2.94
N GLY A 82 -2.52 3.97 4.24
CA GLY A 82 -1.45 3.22 4.86
C GLY A 82 -0.08 3.74 4.46
N SER A 83 0.14 5.02 4.73
CA SER A 83 1.30 5.77 4.24
C SER A 83 2.65 5.32 4.83
N GLY A 84 2.66 4.51 5.88
CA GLY A 84 3.87 4.03 6.52
C GLY A 84 4.87 5.16 6.84
N GLY A 85 6.13 4.98 6.46
CA GLY A 85 7.19 6.00 6.62
C GLY A 85 7.08 7.23 5.71
N GLY A 86 6.01 7.34 4.90
CA GLY A 86 5.64 8.53 4.12
C GLY A 86 6.27 8.65 2.74
N ILE A 87 6.86 7.59 2.17
CA ILE A 87 7.55 7.64 0.88
C ILE A 87 6.64 8.13 -0.25
N ASP A 88 5.47 7.51 -0.42
CA ASP A 88 4.53 7.84 -1.48
C ASP A 88 3.86 9.20 -1.25
N VAL A 89 3.64 9.61 0.01
CA VAL A 89 3.15 10.94 0.38
C VAL A 89 4.13 12.04 -0.02
N LEU A 90 5.42 11.87 0.29
CA LEU A 90 6.45 12.85 -0.04
C LEU A 90 6.66 12.99 -1.54
N LEU A 91 6.62 11.87 -2.28
CA LEU A 91 6.67 11.86 -3.74
C LEU A 91 5.43 12.55 -4.33
N SER A 92 4.24 12.26 -3.81
CA SER A 92 2.98 12.89 -4.22
C SER A 92 3.01 14.39 -4.00
N ALA A 93 3.43 14.84 -2.82
CA ALA A 93 3.51 16.26 -2.47
C ALA A 93 4.40 17.06 -3.43
N ARG A 94 5.54 16.47 -3.84
CA ARG A 94 6.43 17.10 -4.85
C ARG A 94 5.78 17.17 -6.22
N ARG A 95 5.05 16.13 -6.64
CA ARG A 95 4.39 16.07 -7.95
C ARG A 95 3.23 17.04 -8.07
N VAL A 96 2.40 17.15 -7.02
CA VAL A 96 1.28 18.09 -7.02
C VAL A 96 1.71 19.54 -6.80
N GLY A 97 2.96 19.75 -6.37
CA GLY A 97 3.55 21.08 -6.20
C GLY A 97 2.95 21.88 -5.04
N PRO A 98 3.37 23.15 -4.88
CA PRO A 98 3.03 23.95 -3.69
C PRO A 98 1.55 24.33 -3.58
N THR A 99 0.79 24.26 -4.66
CA THR A 99 -0.67 24.51 -4.67
C THR A 99 -1.51 23.27 -4.41
N GLY A 100 -0.89 22.08 -4.48
CA GLY A 100 -1.51 20.80 -4.13
C GLY A 100 -1.23 20.41 -2.68
N LYS A 101 -1.84 19.31 -2.25
CA LYS A 101 -1.67 18.76 -0.90
C LYS A 101 -1.59 17.25 -0.92
N ALA A 102 -0.76 16.66 -0.07
CA ALA A 102 -0.71 15.22 0.15
C ALA A 102 -1.04 14.89 1.60
N TYR A 103 -2.00 13.98 1.79
CA TYR A 103 -2.33 13.37 3.07
C TYR A 103 -1.76 11.97 3.14
N GLY A 104 -1.18 11.62 4.29
CA GLY A 104 -0.80 10.24 4.62
C GLY A 104 -1.62 9.72 5.78
N LEU A 105 -2.37 8.65 5.57
CA LEU A 105 -3.16 7.99 6.61
C LEU A 105 -2.45 6.73 7.08
N ASP A 106 -2.21 6.60 8.39
CA ASP A 106 -1.71 5.36 8.98
C ASP A 106 -2.32 5.12 10.37
N MET A 107 -2.43 3.85 10.76
CA MET A 107 -2.99 3.46 12.05
C MET A 107 -1.96 3.36 13.17
N THR A 108 -0.65 3.36 12.84
CA THR A 108 0.45 3.17 13.79
C THR A 108 1.14 4.49 14.15
N ASP A 109 1.33 4.73 15.44
CA ASP A 109 1.99 5.94 15.93
C ASP A 109 3.47 5.97 15.52
N GLU A 110 4.13 4.82 15.50
CA GLU A 110 5.54 4.65 15.14
C GLU A 110 5.78 5.01 13.66
N MET A 111 4.91 4.57 12.75
CA MET A 111 4.99 4.94 11.33
C MET A 111 4.74 6.43 11.13
N LEU A 112 3.73 7.00 11.80
CA LEU A 112 3.45 8.43 11.71
C LEU A 112 4.58 9.30 12.28
N ALA A 113 5.23 8.86 13.35
CA ALA A 113 6.41 9.54 13.90
C ALA A 113 7.56 9.54 12.89
N LEU A 114 7.86 8.37 12.29
CA LEU A 114 8.87 8.23 11.26
C LEU A 114 8.54 9.07 10.01
N ALA A 115 7.28 9.07 9.57
CA ALA A 115 6.84 9.85 8.43
C ALA A 115 7.01 11.36 8.62
N ARG A 116 6.71 11.87 9.83
CA ARG A 116 6.93 13.28 10.18
C ARG A 116 8.44 13.64 10.24
N GLU A 117 9.28 12.74 10.77
CA GLU A 117 10.75 12.91 10.73
C GLU A 117 11.23 12.99 9.27
N ASN A 118 10.74 12.11 8.41
CA ASN A 118 11.10 12.09 6.99
C ASN A 118 10.60 13.34 6.25
N GLN A 119 9.40 13.84 6.57
CA GLN A 119 8.86 15.09 6.03
C GLN A 119 9.77 16.27 6.36
N GLN A 120 10.19 16.41 7.62
CA GLN A 120 11.08 17.48 8.06
C GLN A 120 12.42 17.42 7.31
N LYS A 121 13.02 16.23 7.18
CA LYS A 121 14.27 16.04 6.43
C LYS A 121 14.15 16.33 4.94
N ALA A 122 13.00 15.99 4.35
CA ALA A 122 12.71 16.25 2.95
C ALA A 122 12.38 17.72 2.65
N GLY A 123 12.10 18.54 3.68
CA GLY A 123 11.73 19.95 3.55
C GLY A 123 10.40 20.18 2.80
N VAL A 124 9.45 19.24 2.89
CA VAL A 124 8.19 19.27 2.15
C VAL A 124 7.08 19.81 3.06
N ALA A 125 6.49 20.97 2.70
CA ALA A 125 5.53 21.68 3.54
C ALA A 125 4.06 21.31 3.29
N ASN A 126 3.71 20.85 2.08
CA ASN A 126 2.34 20.56 1.67
C ASN A 126 1.91 19.11 1.97
N VAL A 127 2.35 18.60 3.11
CA VAL A 127 2.04 17.25 3.62
C VAL A 127 1.36 17.33 4.97
N GLU A 128 0.38 16.45 5.21
CA GLU A 128 -0.25 16.25 6.51
C GLU A 128 -0.43 14.77 6.78
N PHE A 129 0.03 14.30 7.97
CA PHE A 129 -0.12 12.90 8.39
C PHE A 129 -1.25 12.77 9.41
N LEU A 130 -2.20 11.90 9.09
CA LEU A 130 -3.42 11.62 9.84
C LEU A 130 -3.31 10.24 10.51
N LYS A 131 -3.71 10.17 11.78
CA LYS A 131 -3.90 8.89 12.46
C LYS A 131 -5.32 8.41 12.23
N GLY A 132 -5.45 7.18 11.73
CA GLY A 132 -6.76 6.57 11.48
C GLY A 132 -6.65 5.23 10.77
N GLU A 133 -7.80 4.60 10.60
CA GLU A 133 -7.95 3.35 9.88
C GLU A 133 -8.49 3.61 8.47
N ILE A 134 -8.09 2.79 7.49
CA ILE A 134 -8.57 2.93 6.10
C ILE A 134 -10.05 2.60 5.94
N GLU A 135 -10.65 1.92 6.91
CA GLU A 135 -12.09 1.65 7.03
C GLU A 135 -12.89 2.81 7.64
N ALA A 136 -12.22 3.88 8.13
CA ALA A 136 -12.85 5.06 8.74
C ALA A 136 -11.95 6.28 8.52
N ILE A 137 -11.89 6.78 7.30
CA ILE A 137 -10.97 7.85 6.87
C ILE A 137 -11.38 9.18 7.53
N PRO A 138 -10.49 9.83 8.32
CA PRO A 138 -10.81 11.06 9.05
C PRO A 138 -10.76 12.33 8.15
N LEU A 139 -11.37 12.24 6.99
CA LEU A 139 -11.51 13.33 6.03
C LEU A 139 -12.99 13.51 5.65
N PRO A 140 -13.42 14.72 5.29
CA PRO A 140 -14.77 14.99 4.81
C PRO A 140 -15.07 14.28 3.48
N ASP A 141 -16.35 14.14 3.16
CA ASP A 141 -16.79 13.70 1.86
C ASP A 141 -16.26 14.63 0.75
N ASN A 142 -15.93 14.06 -0.40
CA ASN A 142 -15.52 14.81 -1.59
C ASN A 142 -14.34 15.78 -1.33
N SER A 143 -13.34 15.36 -0.55
CA SER A 143 -12.23 16.22 -0.13
C SER A 143 -10.94 16.00 -0.92
N VAL A 144 -10.76 14.84 -1.58
CA VAL A 144 -9.52 14.49 -2.28
C VAL A 144 -9.74 14.21 -3.76
N ASP A 145 -8.75 14.55 -4.58
CA ASP A 145 -8.79 14.35 -6.03
C ASP A 145 -8.30 12.95 -6.42
N VAL A 146 -7.32 12.43 -5.67
CA VAL A 146 -6.70 11.14 -5.94
C VAL A 146 -6.49 10.38 -4.65
N ILE A 147 -6.83 9.08 -4.65
CA ILE A 147 -6.40 8.13 -3.64
C ILE A 147 -5.32 7.25 -4.23
N ILE A 148 -4.23 7.09 -3.50
CA ILE A 148 -3.20 6.09 -3.75
C ILE A 148 -3.11 5.12 -2.57
N SER A 149 -2.54 3.96 -2.79
CA SER A 149 -2.18 2.99 -1.75
C SER A 149 -1.15 2.00 -2.29
N ASN A 150 -0.32 1.45 -1.40
CA ASN A 150 0.71 0.51 -1.79
C ASN A 150 0.68 -0.73 -0.88
N CYS A 151 0.01 -1.80 -1.33
CA CYS A 151 -0.13 -3.09 -0.63
C CYS A 151 -0.82 -3.03 0.76
N VAL A 152 -1.70 -2.07 1.01
CA VAL A 152 -2.35 -1.91 2.31
C VAL A 152 -3.77 -2.44 2.35
N ILE A 153 -4.53 -2.32 1.24
CA ILE A 153 -5.95 -2.71 1.21
C ILE A 153 -6.10 -4.20 1.51
N ASN A 154 -5.17 -5.02 1.08
CA ASN A 154 -5.15 -6.45 1.37
C ASN A 154 -5.06 -6.77 2.86
N LEU A 155 -4.51 -5.88 3.68
CA LEU A 155 -4.38 -6.04 5.12
C LEU A 155 -5.69 -5.79 5.87
N SER A 156 -6.67 -5.13 5.25
CA SER A 156 -7.98 -4.90 5.85
C SER A 156 -8.82 -6.18 5.90
N GLY A 157 -9.51 -6.37 7.02
CA GLY A 157 -10.52 -7.43 7.18
C GLY A 157 -11.89 -7.07 6.57
N ASP A 158 -12.14 -5.79 6.27
CA ASP A 158 -13.39 -5.28 5.69
C ASP A 158 -13.12 -4.37 4.48
N LYS A 159 -12.76 -5.00 3.37
CA LYS A 159 -12.44 -4.29 2.14
C LYS A 159 -13.63 -3.54 1.53
N ASP A 160 -14.85 -4.03 1.76
CA ASP A 160 -16.06 -3.34 1.30
C ASP A 160 -16.21 -1.98 1.98
N LYS A 161 -15.87 -1.91 3.27
CA LYS A 161 -15.87 -0.65 4.02
C LYS A 161 -14.74 0.27 3.53
N VAL A 162 -13.55 -0.26 3.24
CA VAL A 162 -12.45 0.52 2.65
C VAL A 162 -12.86 1.15 1.34
N PHE A 163 -13.46 0.41 0.43
CA PHE A 163 -13.88 0.96 -0.87
C PHE A 163 -15.01 1.98 -0.74
N ARG A 164 -15.96 1.78 0.19
CA ARG A 164 -16.99 2.80 0.48
C ARG A 164 -16.39 4.08 1.04
N GLU A 165 -15.43 4.00 1.96
CA GLU A 165 -14.75 5.16 2.52
C GLU A 165 -13.89 5.88 1.47
N ALA A 166 -13.16 5.13 0.63
CA ALA A 166 -12.42 5.69 -0.49
C ALA A 166 -13.36 6.43 -1.46
N PHE A 167 -14.50 5.83 -1.79
CA PHE A 167 -15.51 6.47 -2.63
C PHE A 167 -16.08 7.74 -1.97
N ARG A 168 -16.36 7.70 -0.67
CA ARG A 168 -16.91 8.83 0.09
C ARG A 168 -15.99 10.05 0.03
N VAL A 169 -14.70 9.88 0.32
CA VAL A 169 -13.76 11.00 0.41
C VAL A 169 -13.29 11.52 -0.95
N LEU A 170 -13.34 10.72 -2.01
CA LEU A 170 -13.02 11.17 -3.36
C LEU A 170 -14.05 12.21 -3.85
N LYS A 171 -13.57 13.26 -4.51
CA LYS A 171 -14.41 14.21 -5.25
C LYS A 171 -15.06 13.52 -6.46
N PRO A 172 -16.23 13.99 -6.95
CA PRO A 172 -16.76 13.57 -8.24
C PRO A 172 -15.73 13.78 -9.37
N GLY A 173 -15.46 12.73 -10.14
CA GLY A 173 -14.37 12.70 -11.13
C GLY A 173 -12.99 12.38 -10.54
N GLY A 174 -12.89 12.16 -9.23
CA GLY A 174 -11.66 11.76 -8.56
C GLY A 174 -11.23 10.33 -8.90
N ARG A 175 -9.94 10.04 -8.74
CA ARG A 175 -9.30 8.79 -9.16
C ARG A 175 -8.86 7.96 -7.97
N PHE A 176 -9.12 6.65 -8.07
CA PHE A 176 -8.55 5.61 -7.23
C PHE A 176 -7.43 4.94 -8.02
N ALA A 177 -6.21 4.93 -7.49
CA ALA A 177 -5.01 4.51 -8.23
C ALA A 177 -4.03 3.83 -7.27
N VAL A 178 -4.17 2.50 -7.10
CA VAL A 178 -3.43 1.75 -6.08
C VAL A 178 -2.60 0.62 -6.68
N SER A 179 -1.48 0.32 -6.03
CA SER A 179 -0.71 -0.89 -6.29
C SER A 179 -1.00 -1.92 -5.22
N ASP A 180 -1.43 -3.11 -5.61
CA ASP A 180 -1.75 -4.18 -4.67
C ASP A 180 -1.41 -5.57 -5.24
N ILE A 181 -1.30 -6.55 -4.35
CA ILE A 181 -1.24 -7.96 -4.76
C ILE A 181 -2.66 -8.42 -5.08
N VAL A 182 -2.84 -9.02 -6.24
CA VAL A 182 -4.08 -9.69 -6.63
C VAL A 182 -3.81 -11.14 -6.98
N THR A 183 -4.83 -11.98 -6.92
CA THR A 183 -4.74 -13.37 -7.33
C THR A 183 -5.51 -13.62 -8.61
N ARG A 184 -4.98 -14.52 -9.43
CA ARG A 184 -5.65 -15.05 -10.62
C ARG A 184 -6.06 -16.49 -10.35
N GLY A 185 -7.34 -16.70 -10.13
CA GLY A 185 -7.88 -17.96 -9.66
C GLY A 185 -7.84 -18.11 -8.13
N ASP A 186 -8.48 -19.18 -7.65
CA ASP A 186 -8.70 -19.38 -6.22
C ASP A 186 -7.41 -19.75 -5.47
N ILE A 187 -7.26 -19.15 -4.29
CA ILE A 187 -6.23 -19.48 -3.31
C ILE A 187 -6.86 -20.36 -2.22
N PRO A 188 -6.26 -21.49 -1.86
CA PRO A 188 -6.80 -22.39 -0.86
C PRO A 188 -7.12 -21.74 0.47
N ALA A 189 -8.18 -22.20 1.12
CA ALA A 189 -8.70 -21.62 2.35
C ALA A 189 -7.73 -21.69 3.54
N ASP A 190 -6.83 -22.67 3.59
CA ASP A 190 -5.77 -22.79 4.59
C ASP A 190 -4.72 -21.69 4.45
N ILE A 191 -4.35 -21.34 3.21
CA ILE A 191 -3.46 -20.21 2.93
C ILE A 191 -4.13 -18.88 3.33
N ARG A 192 -5.40 -18.70 2.98
CA ARG A 192 -6.17 -17.48 3.33
C ARG A 192 -6.35 -17.28 4.84
N LYS A 193 -6.29 -18.35 5.64
CA LYS A 193 -6.42 -18.30 7.10
C LYS A 193 -5.10 -18.09 7.84
N ASN A 194 -3.97 -18.12 7.15
CA ASN A 194 -2.67 -17.97 7.78
C ASN A 194 -2.35 -16.48 8.05
N LEU A 195 -2.27 -16.10 9.33
CA LEU A 195 -2.01 -14.70 9.75
C LEU A 195 -0.66 -14.15 9.27
N LEU A 196 0.36 -14.98 9.23
CA LEU A 196 1.69 -14.54 8.77
C LEU A 196 1.67 -14.23 7.27
N LEU A 197 0.95 -15.05 6.49
CA LEU A 197 0.73 -14.79 5.07
C LEU A 197 -0.20 -13.59 4.85
N TRP A 198 -1.15 -13.35 5.77
CA TRP A 198 -2.00 -12.17 5.73
C TRP A 198 -1.18 -10.88 5.93
N ALA A 199 -0.34 -10.84 6.96
CA ALA A 199 0.53 -9.70 7.21
C ALA A 199 1.57 -9.46 6.09
N GLY A 200 1.81 -10.44 5.21
CA GLY A 200 2.59 -10.32 3.98
C GLY A 200 1.76 -10.02 2.73
N CYS A 201 0.51 -9.58 2.86
CA CYS A 201 -0.45 -9.24 1.78
C CYS A 201 -0.95 -10.43 0.93
N LEU A 202 -0.42 -11.65 1.09
CA LEU A 202 -0.80 -12.80 0.27
C LEU A 202 -2.17 -13.36 0.65
N ALA A 203 -2.40 -13.65 1.93
CA ALA A 203 -3.63 -14.29 2.38
C ALA A 203 -4.86 -13.38 2.22
N GLY A 204 -4.67 -12.06 2.31
CA GLY A 204 -5.71 -11.05 2.13
C GLY A 204 -5.94 -10.61 0.69
N ALA A 205 -5.11 -11.08 -0.26
CA ALA A 205 -5.23 -10.70 -1.66
C ALA A 205 -6.58 -11.13 -2.25
N LEU A 206 -7.24 -10.19 -2.93
CA LEU A 206 -8.47 -10.46 -3.66
C LEU A 206 -8.15 -11.09 -5.02
N GLU A 207 -9.06 -11.90 -5.52
CA GLU A 207 -9.06 -12.27 -6.92
C GLU A 207 -9.40 -11.03 -7.78
N ASP A 208 -8.84 -10.90 -8.97
CA ASP A 208 -9.00 -9.73 -9.85
C ASP A 208 -10.48 -9.41 -10.13
N LYS A 209 -11.31 -10.44 -10.37
CA LYS A 209 -12.76 -10.30 -10.55
C LYS A 209 -13.49 -9.81 -9.29
N ASP A 210 -13.06 -10.27 -8.09
CA ASP A 210 -13.67 -9.85 -6.82
C ASP A 210 -13.29 -8.40 -6.50
N TYR A 211 -12.05 -8.00 -6.81
CA TYR A 211 -11.59 -6.62 -6.66
C TYR A 211 -12.45 -5.68 -7.52
N THR A 212 -12.65 -6.04 -8.80
CA THR A 212 -13.50 -5.31 -9.73
C THR A 212 -14.95 -5.23 -9.25
N ALA A 213 -15.53 -6.36 -8.82
CA ALA A 213 -16.91 -6.40 -8.32
C ALA A 213 -17.13 -5.53 -7.09
N LYS A 214 -16.18 -5.53 -6.15
CA LYS A 214 -16.24 -4.73 -4.91
C LYS A 214 -16.11 -3.22 -5.19
N LEU A 215 -15.21 -2.82 -6.10
CA LEU A 215 -15.11 -1.43 -6.54
C LEU A 215 -16.41 -0.96 -7.21
N ALA A 216 -16.96 -1.77 -8.11
CA ALA A 216 -18.24 -1.46 -8.76
C ALA A 216 -19.40 -1.36 -7.75
N ALA A 217 -19.46 -2.24 -6.75
CA ALA A 217 -20.46 -2.20 -5.69
C ALA A 217 -20.34 -0.95 -4.80
N ALA A 218 -19.12 -0.39 -4.65
CA ALA A 218 -18.91 0.87 -3.96
C ALA A 218 -19.29 2.11 -4.81
N GLY A 219 -19.58 1.95 -6.09
CA GLY A 219 -20.02 3.01 -7.02
C GLY A 219 -18.95 3.50 -8.00
N PHE A 220 -17.78 2.89 -8.02
CA PHE A 220 -16.71 3.24 -8.96
C PHE A 220 -17.03 2.77 -10.39
N THR A 221 -16.54 3.54 -11.36
CA THR A 221 -16.56 3.25 -12.80
C THR A 221 -15.14 3.22 -13.37
N ASP A 222 -15.00 2.91 -14.66
CA ASP A 222 -13.72 2.87 -15.39
C ASP A 222 -12.67 2.01 -14.67
N ILE A 223 -13.12 0.87 -14.13
CA ILE A 223 -12.27 -0.01 -13.34
C ILE A 223 -11.32 -0.78 -14.26
N GLY A 224 -10.03 -0.69 -13.97
CA GLY A 224 -8.98 -1.40 -14.70
C GLY A 224 -7.98 -2.04 -13.74
N ILE A 225 -7.56 -3.26 -14.05
CA ILE A 225 -6.50 -3.98 -13.31
C ILE A 225 -5.41 -4.34 -14.33
N GLU A 226 -4.24 -3.72 -14.15
CA GLU A 226 -3.08 -3.93 -15.00
C GLU A 226 -2.00 -4.66 -14.22
N VAL A 227 -1.59 -5.84 -14.70
CA VAL A 227 -0.52 -6.62 -14.06
C VAL A 227 0.82 -5.96 -14.33
N THR A 228 1.51 -5.60 -13.26
CA THR A 228 2.85 -4.99 -13.32
C THR A 228 3.96 -6.03 -13.12
N ARG A 229 3.69 -7.11 -12.35
CA ARG A 229 4.64 -8.20 -12.11
C ARG A 229 3.91 -9.51 -11.78
N VAL A 230 4.38 -10.61 -12.36
CA VAL A 230 3.98 -11.96 -11.96
C VAL A 230 5.00 -12.52 -10.99
N HIS A 231 4.56 -12.98 -9.81
CA HIS A 231 5.43 -13.56 -8.79
C HIS A 231 5.52 -15.08 -8.97
N LYS A 232 6.75 -15.59 -8.99
CA LYS A 232 7.01 -17.03 -8.92
C LYS A 232 7.11 -17.45 -7.46
N ALA A 233 6.50 -18.56 -7.11
CA ALA A 233 6.55 -19.09 -5.74
C ALA A 233 7.99 -19.25 -5.23
N GLU A 234 8.92 -19.64 -6.11
CA GLU A 234 10.33 -19.85 -5.79
C GLU A 234 11.02 -18.56 -5.27
N GLU A 235 10.61 -17.40 -5.72
CA GLU A 235 11.15 -16.10 -5.25
C GLU A 235 10.88 -15.86 -3.76
N ALA A 236 9.85 -16.49 -3.20
CA ALA A 236 9.44 -16.37 -1.81
C ALA A 236 9.90 -17.55 -0.92
N ARG A 237 10.68 -18.51 -1.42
CA ARG A 237 11.09 -19.73 -0.69
C ARG A 237 11.71 -19.43 0.68
N GLU A 238 12.69 -18.51 0.73
CA GLU A 238 13.36 -18.14 1.99
C GLU A 238 12.40 -17.47 2.96
N TRP A 239 11.52 -16.61 2.47
CA TRP A 239 10.51 -15.95 3.29
C TRP A 239 9.51 -16.96 3.89
N PHE A 240 9.03 -17.95 3.12
CA PHE A 240 8.17 -19.03 3.65
C PHE A 240 8.86 -19.82 4.76
N LYS A 241 10.17 -20.08 4.61
CA LYS A 241 10.97 -20.74 5.62
C LYS A 241 11.08 -19.93 6.91
N GLU A 242 11.33 -18.62 6.80
CA GLU A 242 11.43 -17.71 7.95
C GLU A 242 10.13 -17.64 8.76
N ILE A 243 8.98 -17.66 8.09
CA ILE A 243 7.67 -17.64 8.74
C ILE A 243 7.14 -19.03 9.13
N GLY A 244 7.96 -20.09 8.95
CA GLY A 244 7.60 -21.46 9.35
C GLY A 244 6.51 -22.13 8.51
N VAL A 245 6.31 -21.68 7.27
CA VAL A 245 5.32 -22.23 6.33
C VAL A 245 6.00 -23.23 5.40
N ASP A 246 5.39 -24.42 5.24
CA ASP A 246 5.87 -25.47 4.34
C ASP A 246 5.74 -25.00 2.87
N PHE A 247 6.87 -24.59 2.30
CA PHE A 247 6.95 -24.06 0.94
C PHE A 247 6.41 -25.04 -0.09
N ASP A 248 6.77 -26.33 -0.01
CA ASP A 248 6.42 -27.31 -1.04
C ASP A 248 4.91 -27.60 -1.10
N LYS A 249 4.21 -27.40 0.01
CA LYS A 249 2.73 -27.47 0.06
C LYS A 249 2.07 -26.25 -0.57
N VAL A 250 2.65 -25.08 -0.38
CA VAL A 250 2.05 -23.79 -0.80
C VAL A 250 2.42 -23.45 -2.24
N ALA A 251 3.68 -23.68 -2.64
CA ALA A 251 4.23 -23.25 -3.91
C ALA A 251 3.37 -23.68 -5.11
N LYS A 252 3.01 -24.96 -5.21
CA LYS A 252 2.19 -25.48 -6.33
C LYS A 252 0.81 -24.84 -6.44
N GLN A 253 0.31 -24.27 -5.35
CA GLN A 253 -1.03 -23.70 -5.26
C GLN A 253 -1.07 -22.21 -5.61
N ILE A 254 0.08 -21.50 -5.44
CA ILE A 254 0.18 -20.06 -5.66
C ILE A 254 1.07 -19.68 -6.86
N ASP A 255 1.87 -20.62 -7.40
CA ASP A 255 2.81 -20.32 -8.49
C ASP A 255 2.11 -19.76 -9.72
N GLY A 256 2.57 -18.58 -10.16
CA GLY A 256 1.98 -17.85 -11.27
C GLY A 256 0.57 -17.27 -11.03
N LYS A 257 -0.04 -17.54 -9.86
CA LYS A 257 -1.36 -17.00 -9.50
C LYS A 257 -1.29 -15.67 -8.74
N THR A 258 -0.15 -15.35 -8.15
CA THR A 258 0.05 -14.12 -7.39
C THR A 258 0.73 -13.09 -8.27
N VAL A 259 0.12 -11.92 -8.40
CA VAL A 259 0.65 -10.85 -9.23
C VAL A 259 0.59 -9.52 -8.50
N SER A 260 1.58 -8.66 -8.69
CA SER A 260 1.43 -7.23 -8.41
C SER A 260 0.62 -6.60 -9.52
N ALA A 261 -0.35 -5.77 -9.18
CA ALA A 261 -1.18 -5.09 -10.14
C ALA A 261 -1.37 -3.62 -9.78
N PHE A 262 -1.52 -2.80 -10.80
CA PHE A 262 -2.02 -1.45 -10.67
C PHE A 262 -3.52 -1.44 -10.92
N ILE A 263 -4.28 -1.02 -9.91
CA ILE A 263 -5.73 -0.96 -9.93
C ILE A 263 -6.15 0.50 -10.02
N ARG A 264 -6.96 0.82 -11.03
CA ARG A 264 -7.51 2.15 -11.23
C ARG A 264 -9.03 2.11 -11.29
N ALA A 265 -9.65 3.17 -10.78
CA ALA A 265 -11.09 3.37 -10.88
C ALA A 265 -11.41 4.86 -10.75
N THR A 266 -12.59 5.26 -11.19
CA THR A 266 -13.04 6.67 -11.17
C THR A 266 -14.34 6.78 -10.37
N LYS A 267 -14.43 7.80 -9.49
CA LYS A 267 -15.71 8.20 -8.94
C LYS A 267 -16.47 8.99 -10.03
N PRO A 268 -17.65 8.55 -10.47
CA PRO A 268 -18.37 9.23 -11.54
C PRO A 268 -18.64 10.70 -11.18
N ARG A 269 -18.61 11.57 -12.19
CA ARG A 269 -19.14 12.92 -12.05
C ARG A 269 -20.65 12.77 -11.93
N GLY A 270 -21.23 13.27 -10.83
CA GLY A 270 -22.69 13.29 -10.71
C GLY A 270 -23.31 13.93 -11.95
N CYS A 271 -24.42 13.39 -12.43
CA CYS A 271 -25.21 14.11 -13.45
C CYS A 271 -25.66 15.44 -12.82
N CYS A 272 -25.28 16.55 -13.43
CA CYS A 272 -25.84 17.88 -13.15
C CYS A 272 -27.30 17.92 -13.53
#